data_1c8884cf981655947e5baa1984ff3564
#
_entry.id   1c8884cf981655947e5baa1984ff3564
#
_cell.length_a   1.000
_cell.length_b   1.000
_cell.length_c   1.000
_cell.angle_alpha   90.00
_cell.angle_beta   90.00
_cell.angle_gamma   90.00
#
_symmetry.space_group_name_H-M   'P 1'
#
loop_
_entity.id
_entity.type
_entity.pdbx_description
1 polymer ?
#
loop_
_entity_poly.entity_id
_entity_poly.type
_entity_poly.pdbx_seq_one_letter_code
_entity_poly.pdbx_strand_id
1 'polypeptide(L)'
;ETVTERVAAKIVLSELTVGELTENPTVPYEKDEVTRVNLDGLNQPTYQRFKGMTIGELREWILDHKTTGDDLVRSCRAFTGEVAAAVAKLMSAMDLVYGASKIHHITRCNTTIGQPGVLAFRNQPNSPTDDPEEILIQMMEGVSYGCGDACMGINPVENNVESTRRIADAVYSFICRNDIPTQLVVLSRSEERRVGK
;
A
#
# COMPACT_ATOMS: atom_id res chain seq x y z
N GLU A 1 -26.64 8.49 6.54
CA GLU A 1 -25.59 9.35 7.12
C GLU A 1 -25.69 10.74 6.52
N THR A 2 -25.96 11.72 7.33
CA THR A 2 -26.15 13.11 6.92
C THR A 2 -24.79 13.83 6.77
N VAL A 3 -24.77 14.98 6.08
CA VAL A 3 -23.58 15.83 5.97
C VAL A 3 -23.11 16.29 7.36
N THR A 4 -24.06 16.63 8.23
CA THR A 4 -23.78 17.09 9.60
C THR A 4 -23.08 16.01 10.43
N GLU A 5 -23.55 14.77 10.36
CA GLU A 5 -22.92 13.63 11.04
C GLU A 5 -21.49 13.40 10.55
N ARG A 6 -21.25 13.50 9.23
CA ARG A 6 -19.90 13.37 8.68
C ARG A 6 -18.96 14.48 9.12
N VAL A 7 -19.46 15.71 9.21
CA VAL A 7 -18.67 16.84 9.71
C VAL A 7 -18.35 16.64 11.19
N ALA A 8 -19.34 16.27 12.01
CA ALA A 8 -19.13 15.98 13.43
C ALA A 8 -18.10 14.86 13.64
N ALA A 9 -18.20 13.78 12.88
CA ALA A 9 -17.23 12.67 12.93
C ALA A 9 -15.81 13.11 12.57
N LYS A 10 -15.64 13.99 11.57
CA LYS A 10 -14.32 14.54 11.22
C LYS A 10 -13.77 15.45 12.32
N ILE A 11 -14.60 16.22 12.98
CA ILE A 11 -14.18 17.06 14.13
C ILE A 11 -13.66 16.15 15.25
N VAL A 12 -14.41 15.12 15.63
CA VAL A 12 -13.97 14.16 16.65
C VAL A 12 -12.66 13.47 16.23
N LEU A 13 -12.58 13.02 14.97
CA LEU A 13 -11.37 12.40 14.46
C LEU A 13 -10.15 13.32 14.52
N SER A 14 -10.34 14.62 14.28
CA SER A 14 -9.23 15.60 14.31
C SER A 14 -8.66 15.82 15.71
N GLU A 15 -9.45 15.56 16.76
CA GLU A 15 -9.06 15.73 18.16
C GLU A 15 -8.35 14.49 18.75
N LEU A 16 -8.52 13.31 18.12
CA LEU A 16 -7.82 12.10 18.57
C LEU A 16 -6.31 12.24 18.35
N THR A 17 -5.54 11.71 19.28
CA THR A 17 -4.08 11.71 19.18
C THR A 17 -3.56 10.52 18.38
N VAL A 18 -2.36 10.65 17.82
CA VAL A 18 -1.62 9.56 17.20
C VAL A 18 -1.48 8.38 18.17
N GLY A 19 -1.23 8.69 19.47
CA GLY A 19 -1.13 7.69 20.51
C GLY A 19 -2.42 6.91 20.73
N GLU A 20 -3.55 7.59 20.85
CA GLU A 20 -4.85 6.95 21.05
C GLU A 20 -5.21 5.99 19.91
N LEU A 21 -4.98 6.38 18.66
CA LEU A 21 -5.24 5.49 17.52
C LEU A 21 -4.26 4.30 17.46
N THR A 22 -2.99 4.53 17.78
CA THR A 22 -1.97 3.48 17.74
C THR A 22 -2.16 2.45 18.85
N GLU A 23 -2.55 2.90 20.06
CA GLU A 23 -2.71 2.05 21.23
C GLU A 23 -4.07 1.34 21.29
N ASN A 24 -5.03 1.76 20.45
CA ASN A 24 -6.35 1.16 20.33
C ASN A 24 -6.64 0.72 18.89
N PRO A 25 -5.90 -0.26 18.34
CA PRO A 25 -6.10 -0.72 16.98
C PRO A 25 -7.49 -1.34 16.80
N THR A 26 -8.08 -1.17 15.61
CA THR A 26 -9.41 -1.70 15.27
C THR A 26 -9.47 -3.22 15.44
N VAL A 27 -8.40 -3.92 15.09
CA VAL A 27 -8.25 -5.36 15.36
C VAL A 27 -7.17 -5.55 16.42
N PRO A 28 -7.46 -6.25 17.52
CA PRO A 28 -6.48 -6.46 18.60
C PRO A 28 -5.21 -7.16 18.13
N TYR A 29 -4.07 -6.76 18.69
CA TYR A 29 -2.73 -7.30 18.41
C TYR A 29 -2.67 -8.85 18.42
N GLU A 30 -3.38 -9.49 19.33
CA GLU A 30 -3.36 -10.94 19.49
C GLU A 30 -4.16 -11.68 18.42
N LYS A 31 -5.02 -10.97 17.68
CA LYS A 31 -5.95 -11.56 16.71
C LYS A 31 -5.52 -11.42 15.27
N ASP A 32 -4.57 -10.52 14.97
CA ASP A 32 -4.24 -10.17 13.60
C ASP A 32 -2.73 -9.97 13.39
N GLU A 33 -2.18 -10.72 12.45
CA GLU A 33 -0.76 -10.66 12.10
C GLU A 33 -0.38 -9.31 11.48
N VAL A 34 -1.28 -8.69 10.71
CA VAL A 34 -1.02 -7.37 10.09
C VAL A 34 -0.89 -6.31 11.18
N THR A 35 -1.78 -6.33 12.18
CA THR A 35 -1.70 -5.44 13.33
C THR A 35 -0.38 -5.63 14.09
N ARG A 36 0.05 -6.89 14.30
CA ARG A 36 1.35 -7.19 14.92
C ARG A 36 2.51 -6.60 14.15
N VAL A 37 2.60 -6.88 12.86
CA VAL A 37 3.68 -6.37 12.00
C VAL A 37 3.72 -4.84 12.00
N ASN A 38 2.55 -4.19 11.94
CA ASN A 38 2.47 -2.73 11.96
C ASN A 38 2.95 -2.13 13.29
N LEU A 39 2.54 -2.70 14.42
CA LEU A 39 2.93 -2.20 15.74
C LEU A 39 4.39 -2.52 16.08
N ASP A 40 4.85 -3.73 15.77
CA ASP A 40 6.24 -4.16 16.01
C ASP A 40 7.22 -3.42 15.09
N GLY A 41 6.76 -3.02 13.90
CA GLY A 41 7.54 -2.24 12.92
C GLY A 41 7.68 -0.76 13.23
N LEU A 42 7.02 -0.25 14.28
CA LEU A 42 7.11 1.17 14.64
C LEU A 42 8.51 1.56 15.10
N ASN A 43 9.00 2.67 14.55
CA ASN A 43 10.20 3.32 15.08
C ASN A 43 9.85 4.05 16.37
N GLN A 44 10.09 3.41 17.52
CA GLN A 44 9.69 3.92 18.83
C GLN A 44 10.23 5.34 19.14
N PRO A 45 11.51 5.67 18.92
CA PRO A 45 11.99 7.03 19.13
C PRO A 45 11.26 8.09 18.31
N THR A 46 10.94 7.76 17.05
CA THR A 46 10.20 8.68 16.18
C THR A 46 8.73 8.74 16.58
N TYR A 47 8.10 7.61 16.91
CA TYR A 47 6.73 7.55 17.41
C TYR A 47 6.52 8.44 18.65
N GLN A 48 7.41 8.38 19.63
CA GLN A 48 7.30 9.20 20.86
C GLN A 48 7.27 10.71 20.58
N ARG A 49 7.86 11.16 19.48
CA ARG A 49 7.82 12.58 19.07
C ARG A 49 6.44 13.01 18.59
N PHE A 50 5.68 12.08 18.02
CA PHE A 50 4.37 12.36 17.42
C PHE A 50 3.20 11.84 18.28
N LYS A 51 3.44 10.98 19.25
CA LYS A 51 2.42 10.31 20.07
C LYS A 51 1.35 11.24 20.62
N GLY A 52 1.75 12.41 21.12
CA GLY A 52 0.85 13.40 21.72
C GLY A 52 0.19 14.35 20.72
N MET A 53 0.56 14.28 19.45
CA MET A 53 0.02 15.16 18.41
C MET A 53 -1.38 14.67 18.01
N THR A 54 -2.34 15.58 17.84
CA THR A 54 -3.65 15.23 17.32
C THR A 54 -3.58 14.93 15.83
N ILE A 55 -4.57 14.22 15.30
CA ILE A 55 -4.66 13.91 13.86
C ILE A 55 -4.82 15.21 13.04
N GLY A 56 -5.52 16.21 13.60
CA GLY A 56 -5.61 17.53 13.00
C GLY A 56 -4.25 18.23 12.93
N GLU A 57 -3.49 18.24 14.02
CA GLU A 57 -2.13 18.80 14.06
C GLU A 57 -1.18 18.06 13.13
N LEU A 58 -1.27 16.74 13.05
CA LEU A 58 -0.47 15.93 12.12
C LEU A 58 -0.79 16.29 10.67
N ARG A 59 -2.08 16.51 10.33
CA ARG A 59 -2.49 17.01 9.02
C ARG A 59 -1.81 18.34 8.71
N GLU A 60 -1.91 19.33 9.64
CA GLU A 60 -1.28 20.64 9.46
C GLU A 60 0.24 20.54 9.31
N TRP A 61 0.89 19.67 10.09
CA TRP A 61 2.32 19.42 9.96
C TRP A 61 2.70 18.87 8.59
N ILE A 62 1.93 17.91 8.05
CA ILE A 62 2.18 17.36 6.70
C ILE A 62 2.02 18.44 5.63
N LEU A 63 1.05 19.34 5.79
CA LEU A 63 0.75 20.39 4.84
C LEU A 63 1.61 21.65 5.01
N ASP A 64 2.31 21.82 6.12
CA ASP A 64 3.19 22.95 6.32
C ASP A 64 4.31 22.98 5.26
N HIS A 65 4.50 24.14 4.61
CA HIS A 65 5.53 24.34 3.59
C HIS A 65 6.96 24.10 4.11
N LYS A 66 7.18 24.18 5.43
CA LYS A 66 8.48 23.91 6.09
C LYS A 66 8.75 22.42 6.24
N THR A 67 7.70 21.59 6.26
CA THR A 67 7.84 20.16 6.33
C THR A 67 8.26 19.63 4.96
N THR A 68 9.45 19.12 4.88
CA THR A 68 10.04 18.60 3.64
C THR A 68 9.62 17.15 3.36
N GLY A 69 9.79 16.68 2.13
CA GLY A 69 9.60 15.27 1.79
C GLY A 69 10.51 14.33 2.59
N ASP A 70 11.75 14.77 2.88
CA ASP A 70 12.68 14.02 3.72
C ASP A 70 12.16 13.88 5.16
N ASP A 71 11.54 14.92 5.71
CA ASP A 71 10.93 14.84 7.05
C ASP A 71 9.79 13.83 7.08
N LEU A 72 8.96 13.81 6.03
CA LEU A 72 7.88 12.86 5.88
C LEU A 72 8.41 11.42 5.76
N VAL A 73 9.41 11.19 4.92
CA VAL A 73 10.01 9.86 4.73
C VAL A 73 10.67 9.35 6.01
N ARG A 74 11.43 10.22 6.72
CA ARG A 74 12.05 9.84 8.02
C ARG A 74 11.04 9.55 9.11
N SER A 75 9.85 10.13 9.02
CA SER A 75 8.79 9.97 10.03
C SER A 75 7.78 8.87 9.69
N CYS A 76 7.81 8.31 8.48
CA CYS A 76 6.79 7.36 8.02
C CYS A 76 6.63 6.13 8.94
N ARG A 77 7.71 5.65 9.54
CA ARG A 77 7.66 4.52 10.49
C ARG A 77 7.21 4.90 11.91
N ALA A 78 6.78 6.13 12.14
CA ALA A 78 6.13 6.54 13.38
C ALA A 78 4.62 6.29 13.38
N PHE A 79 4.05 5.93 12.23
CA PHE A 79 2.60 5.88 12.02
C PHE A 79 2.15 4.50 11.57
N THR A 80 1.04 4.04 12.15
CA THR A 80 0.32 2.86 11.66
C THR A 80 -0.53 3.22 10.44
N GLY A 81 -0.99 2.19 9.70
CA GLY A 81 -1.92 2.38 8.60
C GLY A 81 -3.22 3.08 9.01
N GLU A 82 -3.68 2.86 10.24
CA GLU A 82 -4.88 3.51 10.78
C GLU A 82 -4.67 5.01 11.00
N VAL A 83 -3.52 5.41 11.53
CA VAL A 83 -3.15 6.84 11.64
C VAL A 83 -3.07 7.50 10.28
N ALA A 84 -2.43 6.85 9.30
CA ALA A 84 -2.35 7.36 7.94
C ALA A 84 -3.75 7.50 7.30
N ALA A 85 -4.64 6.53 7.49
CA ALA A 85 -6.01 6.59 7.02
C ALA A 85 -6.81 7.72 7.70
N ALA A 86 -6.63 7.91 9.00
CA ALA A 86 -7.27 8.98 9.76
C ALA A 86 -6.89 10.37 9.24
N VAL A 87 -5.60 10.61 9.02
CA VAL A 87 -5.12 11.87 8.44
C VAL A 87 -5.68 12.08 7.03
N ALA A 88 -5.64 11.05 6.18
CA ALA A 88 -6.16 11.13 4.82
C ALA A 88 -7.67 11.45 4.79
N LYS A 89 -8.46 10.99 5.78
CA LYS A 89 -9.89 11.33 5.93
C LYS A 89 -10.14 12.79 6.24
N LEU A 90 -9.20 13.48 6.85
CA LEU A 90 -9.29 14.92 7.12
C LEU A 90 -8.84 15.78 5.94
N MET A 91 -8.08 15.22 5.01
CA MET A 91 -7.54 15.93 3.85
C MET A 91 -8.57 16.08 2.74
N SER A 92 -8.52 17.22 2.04
CA SER A 92 -9.15 17.39 0.74
C SER A 92 -8.35 16.70 -0.36
N ALA A 93 -8.92 16.55 -1.56
CA ALA A 93 -8.19 16.01 -2.70
C ALA A 93 -6.91 16.82 -3.00
N MET A 94 -6.97 18.15 -2.89
CA MET A 94 -5.81 19.02 -3.12
C MET A 94 -4.77 18.90 -2.01
N ASP A 95 -5.19 18.72 -0.76
CA ASP A 95 -4.26 18.46 0.36
C ASP A 95 -3.48 17.16 0.12
N LEU A 96 -4.17 16.10 -0.35
CA LEU A 96 -3.54 14.82 -0.67
C LEU A 96 -2.52 14.96 -1.81
N VAL A 97 -2.88 15.69 -2.88
CA VAL A 97 -1.97 15.97 -3.99
C VAL A 97 -0.75 16.75 -3.51
N TYR A 98 -0.97 17.80 -2.71
CA TYR A 98 0.12 18.63 -2.19
C TYR A 98 1.03 17.84 -1.24
N GLY A 99 0.47 17.10 -0.30
CA GLY A 99 1.25 16.24 0.60
C GLY A 99 2.08 15.20 -0.15
N ALA A 100 1.46 14.51 -1.13
CA ALA A 100 2.13 13.52 -1.95
C ALA A 100 3.24 14.12 -2.83
N SER A 101 3.05 15.35 -3.35
CA SER A 101 4.05 16.00 -4.20
C SER A 101 5.37 16.32 -3.51
N LYS A 102 5.38 16.33 -2.17
CA LYS A 102 6.61 16.53 -1.38
C LYS A 102 7.51 15.29 -1.35
N ILE A 103 6.93 14.10 -1.58
CA ILE A 103 7.63 12.82 -1.40
C ILE A 103 8.16 12.35 -2.75
N HIS A 104 9.48 12.30 -2.88
CA HIS A 104 10.17 11.73 -4.03
C HIS A 104 10.80 10.40 -3.60
N HIS A 105 10.08 9.31 -3.85
CA HIS A 105 10.54 7.98 -3.47
C HIS A 105 10.91 7.16 -4.71
N ILE A 106 12.16 6.70 -4.74
CA ILE A 106 12.65 5.78 -5.76
C ILE A 106 12.84 4.41 -5.11
N THR A 107 12.09 3.43 -5.60
CA THR A 107 12.18 2.05 -5.14
C THR A 107 13.04 1.25 -6.10
N ARG A 108 14.02 0.53 -5.56
CA ARG A 108 14.87 -0.39 -6.31
C ARG A 108 14.54 -1.83 -5.92
N CYS A 109 14.08 -2.56 -6.91
CA CYS A 109 13.88 -4.00 -6.87
C CYS A 109 14.71 -4.63 -8.01
N ASN A 110 14.17 -5.58 -8.75
CA ASN A 110 14.79 -6.02 -10.02
C ASN A 110 14.75 -4.89 -11.08
N THR A 111 13.78 -3.98 -10.94
CA THR A 111 13.72 -2.72 -11.70
C THR A 111 13.72 -1.52 -10.74
N THR A 112 13.90 -0.32 -11.29
CA THR A 112 13.81 0.94 -10.54
C THR A 112 12.50 1.63 -10.87
N ILE A 113 11.69 1.94 -9.85
CA ILE A 113 10.36 2.56 -9.98
C ILE A 113 10.37 3.91 -9.28
N GLY A 114 9.74 4.91 -9.88
CA GLY A 114 9.61 6.26 -9.32
C GLY A 114 10.68 7.25 -9.79
N GLN A 115 11.43 6.92 -10.83
CA GLN A 115 12.36 7.88 -11.44
C GLN A 115 11.59 9.03 -12.11
N PRO A 116 12.02 10.29 -11.93
CA PRO A 116 11.39 11.42 -12.59
C PRO A 116 11.37 11.26 -14.12
N GLY A 117 10.20 11.50 -14.73
CA GLY A 117 10.01 11.40 -16.18
C GLY A 117 9.92 9.98 -16.74
N VAL A 118 9.95 8.95 -15.89
CA VAL A 118 9.82 7.54 -16.31
C VAL A 118 8.52 6.98 -15.75
N LEU A 119 7.66 6.52 -16.66
CA LEU A 119 6.47 5.74 -16.30
C LEU A 119 6.83 4.26 -16.33
N ALA A 120 6.42 3.54 -15.29
CA ALA A 120 6.53 2.10 -15.21
C ALA A 120 5.13 1.46 -15.31
N PHE A 121 5.03 0.38 -16.07
CA PHE A 121 3.76 -0.30 -16.34
C PHE A 121 3.72 -1.67 -15.70
N ARG A 122 2.59 -1.96 -15.05
CA ARG A 122 2.28 -3.30 -14.57
C ARG A 122 1.66 -4.12 -15.69
N ASN A 123 2.15 -5.35 -15.87
CA ASN A 123 1.50 -6.36 -16.69
C ASN A 123 0.71 -7.29 -15.76
N GLN A 124 -0.61 -7.33 -15.93
CA GLN A 124 -1.50 -8.09 -15.04
C GLN A 124 -2.55 -8.84 -15.85
N PRO A 125 -2.21 -10.02 -16.36
CA PRO A 125 -3.17 -10.87 -17.02
C PRO A 125 -4.21 -11.43 -16.03
N ASN A 126 -5.36 -11.80 -16.54
CA ASN A 126 -6.42 -12.46 -15.79
C ASN A 126 -6.93 -13.68 -16.57
N SER A 127 -7.01 -14.81 -15.91
CA SER A 127 -7.68 -16.01 -16.43
C SER A 127 -8.83 -16.37 -15.49
N PRO A 128 -10.05 -16.57 -16.01
CA PRO A 128 -11.18 -16.99 -15.19
C PRO A 128 -11.05 -18.42 -14.65
N THR A 129 -10.15 -19.20 -15.21
CA THR A 129 -9.90 -20.62 -14.87
C THR A 129 -8.54 -20.84 -14.20
N ASP A 130 -7.80 -19.77 -13.92
CA ASP A 130 -6.43 -19.84 -13.39
C ASP A 130 -5.48 -20.71 -14.25
N ASP A 131 -5.70 -20.69 -15.58
CA ASP A 131 -4.87 -21.42 -16.52
C ASP A 131 -3.50 -20.72 -16.71
N PRO A 132 -2.38 -21.38 -16.34
CA PRO A 132 -1.06 -20.79 -16.50
C PRO A 132 -0.67 -20.51 -17.97
N GLU A 133 -1.13 -21.31 -18.92
CA GLU A 133 -0.81 -21.09 -20.35
C GLU A 133 -1.50 -19.84 -20.87
N GLU A 134 -2.77 -19.64 -20.54
CA GLU A 134 -3.50 -18.43 -20.88
C GLU A 134 -2.86 -17.19 -20.27
N ILE A 135 -2.48 -17.27 -19.00
CA ILE A 135 -1.78 -16.17 -18.29
C ILE A 135 -0.46 -15.84 -18.97
N LEU A 136 0.33 -16.84 -19.34
CA LEU A 136 1.62 -16.62 -20.02
C LEU A 136 1.45 -16.01 -21.42
N ILE A 137 0.45 -16.40 -22.18
CA ILE A 137 0.16 -15.78 -23.49
C ILE A 137 -0.16 -14.30 -23.33
N GLN A 138 -1.02 -13.94 -22.37
CA GLN A 138 -1.37 -12.55 -22.09
C GLN A 138 -0.14 -11.75 -21.58
N MET A 139 0.74 -12.39 -20.79
CA MET A 139 1.98 -11.76 -20.36
C MET A 139 2.94 -11.51 -21.52
N MET A 140 3.07 -12.44 -22.45
CA MET A 140 3.89 -12.27 -23.66
C MET A 140 3.37 -11.12 -24.52
N GLU A 141 2.05 -11.04 -24.69
CA GLU A 141 1.43 -9.92 -25.39
C GLU A 141 1.75 -8.59 -24.69
N GLY A 142 1.56 -8.48 -23.37
CA GLY A 142 1.89 -7.28 -22.60
C GLY A 142 3.37 -6.89 -22.71
N VAL A 143 4.28 -7.85 -22.64
CA VAL A 143 5.73 -7.59 -22.83
C VAL A 143 6.02 -7.07 -24.24
N SER A 144 5.33 -7.57 -25.27
CA SER A 144 5.49 -7.10 -26.65
C SER A 144 5.12 -5.62 -26.83
N TYR A 145 4.25 -5.09 -25.94
CA TYR A 145 3.89 -3.67 -25.86
C TYR A 145 4.77 -2.87 -24.90
N GLY A 146 5.79 -3.48 -24.29
CA GLY A 146 6.68 -2.84 -23.33
C GLY A 146 6.09 -2.70 -21.92
N CYS A 147 5.07 -3.48 -21.58
CA CYS A 147 4.48 -3.52 -20.24
C CYS A 147 5.18 -4.58 -19.36
N GLY A 148 5.22 -4.33 -18.04
CA GLY A 148 5.74 -5.30 -17.07
C GLY A 148 7.00 -4.88 -16.36
N ASP A 149 7.56 -3.74 -16.69
CA ASP A 149 8.76 -3.17 -16.05
C ASP A 149 8.51 -2.77 -14.59
N ALA A 150 7.28 -2.35 -14.24
CA ALA A 150 6.92 -2.15 -12.84
C ALA A 150 6.80 -3.48 -12.09
N CYS A 151 6.00 -4.40 -12.61
CA CYS A 151 5.86 -5.77 -12.12
C CYS A 151 5.00 -6.62 -13.07
N MET A 152 5.15 -7.93 -12.96
CA MET A 152 4.19 -8.90 -13.46
C MET A 152 3.30 -9.34 -12.31
N GLY A 153 2.01 -9.06 -12.40
CA GLY A 153 1.03 -9.34 -11.36
C GLY A 153 0.11 -10.48 -11.72
N ILE A 154 -0.21 -11.33 -10.77
CA ILE A 154 -1.22 -12.37 -10.91
C ILE A 154 -2.32 -12.19 -9.88
N ASN A 155 -3.57 -12.43 -10.29
CA ASN A 155 -4.76 -12.42 -9.43
C ASN A 155 -5.45 -13.78 -9.53
N PRO A 156 -5.06 -14.77 -8.73
CA PRO A 156 -5.73 -16.07 -8.77
C PRO A 156 -7.23 -15.93 -8.42
N VAL A 157 -8.07 -16.60 -9.18
CA VAL A 157 -9.51 -16.69 -8.94
C VAL A 157 -9.77 -17.72 -7.84
N GLU A 158 -9.08 -18.86 -7.91
CA GLU A 158 -9.10 -19.84 -6.86
C GLU A 158 -8.20 -19.42 -5.70
N ASN A 159 -8.81 -19.26 -4.54
CA ASN A 159 -8.10 -18.84 -3.34
C ASN A 159 -7.52 -20.06 -2.59
N ASN A 160 -6.65 -20.80 -3.25
CA ASN A 160 -5.89 -21.89 -2.64
C ASN A 160 -4.41 -21.79 -2.98
N VAL A 161 -3.58 -22.34 -2.10
CA VAL A 161 -2.13 -22.27 -2.20
C VAL A 161 -1.60 -22.99 -3.44
N GLU A 162 -2.20 -24.11 -3.81
CA GLU A 162 -1.75 -24.94 -4.93
C GLU A 162 -1.95 -24.25 -6.28
N SER A 163 -3.14 -23.70 -6.55
CA SER A 163 -3.42 -22.93 -7.76
C SER A 163 -2.53 -21.70 -7.84
N THR A 164 -2.44 -20.91 -6.76
CA THR A 164 -1.59 -19.73 -6.69
C THR A 164 -0.13 -20.06 -6.98
N ARG A 165 0.40 -21.14 -6.38
CA ARG A 165 1.78 -21.57 -6.58
C ARG A 165 2.02 -22.02 -8.02
N ARG A 166 1.13 -22.80 -8.60
CA ARG A 166 1.24 -23.27 -10.00
C ARG A 166 1.38 -22.10 -10.97
N ILE A 167 0.54 -21.08 -10.83
CA ILE A 167 0.61 -19.87 -11.66
C ILE A 167 1.90 -19.11 -11.39
N ALA A 168 2.25 -18.88 -10.12
CA ALA A 168 3.45 -18.16 -9.73
C ALA A 168 4.72 -18.84 -10.27
N ASP A 169 4.83 -20.17 -10.16
CA ASP A 169 5.98 -20.95 -10.67
C ASP A 169 6.08 -20.84 -12.20
N ALA A 170 4.95 -20.88 -12.93
CA ALA A 170 4.92 -20.70 -14.37
C ALA A 170 5.41 -19.31 -14.79
N VAL A 171 4.88 -18.26 -14.16
CA VAL A 171 5.26 -16.86 -14.45
C VAL A 171 6.71 -16.58 -14.05
N TYR A 172 7.16 -17.05 -12.90
CA TYR A 172 8.54 -16.91 -12.47
C TYR A 172 9.52 -17.59 -13.44
N SER A 173 9.17 -18.80 -13.88
CA SER A 173 9.95 -19.53 -14.89
C SER A 173 10.01 -18.78 -16.22
N PHE A 174 8.92 -18.16 -16.64
CA PHE A 174 8.89 -17.31 -17.84
C PHE A 174 9.80 -16.11 -17.72
N ILE A 175 9.74 -15.38 -16.59
CA ILE A 175 10.60 -14.24 -16.29
C ILE A 175 12.07 -14.66 -16.36
N CYS A 176 12.46 -15.75 -15.69
CA CYS A 176 13.83 -16.21 -15.64
C CYS A 176 14.35 -16.71 -16.99
N ARG A 177 13.54 -17.45 -17.77
CA ARG A 177 13.97 -17.97 -19.09
C ARG A 177 14.21 -16.89 -20.12
N ASN A 178 13.56 -15.75 -19.98
CA ASN A 178 13.63 -14.63 -20.93
C ASN A 178 14.46 -13.46 -20.40
N ASP A 179 15.12 -13.62 -19.25
CA ASP A 179 15.91 -12.56 -18.59
C ASP A 179 15.16 -11.22 -18.47
N ILE A 180 13.85 -11.29 -18.14
CA ILE A 180 13.02 -10.09 -18.04
C ILE A 180 13.32 -9.39 -16.72
N PRO A 181 13.80 -8.13 -16.74
CA PRO A 181 14.11 -7.39 -15.52
C PRO A 181 12.83 -6.87 -14.86
N THR A 182 12.15 -7.73 -14.14
CA THR A 182 10.89 -7.43 -13.45
C THR A 182 10.75 -8.22 -12.15
N GLN A 183 9.71 -7.96 -11.40
CA GLN A 183 9.34 -8.70 -10.20
C GLN A 183 7.94 -9.30 -10.34
N LEU A 184 7.74 -10.48 -9.78
CA LEU A 184 6.44 -11.13 -9.67
C LEU A 184 5.71 -10.62 -8.42
N VAL A 185 4.44 -10.27 -8.58
CA VAL A 185 3.55 -9.85 -7.49
C VAL A 185 2.28 -10.70 -7.53
N VAL A 186 1.89 -11.23 -6.38
CA VAL A 186 0.67 -12.01 -6.21
C VAL A 186 -0.34 -11.20 -5.41
N LEU A 187 -1.57 -11.03 -5.94
CA LEU A 187 -2.71 -10.50 -5.22
C LEU A 187 -3.66 -11.64 -4.88
N SER A 188 -3.61 -12.09 -3.64
CA SER A 188 -4.52 -13.12 -3.13
C SER A 188 -5.72 -12.46 -2.44
N ARG A 189 -6.93 -12.97 -2.70
CA ARG A 189 -8.18 -12.52 -2.08
C ARG A 189 -8.55 -13.29 -0.81
N SER A 190 -7.59 -13.97 -0.18
CA SER A 190 -7.85 -14.85 0.96
C SER A 190 -8.48 -14.13 2.16
N GLU A 191 -8.30 -12.86 2.29
CA GLU A 191 -8.78 -12.07 3.43
C GLU A 191 -10.24 -11.64 3.29
N GLU A 192 -10.74 -11.38 2.09
CA GLU A 192 -12.14 -10.96 1.87
C GLU A 192 -13.17 -12.03 2.26
N ARG A 193 -12.79 -13.32 2.28
CA ARG A 193 -13.68 -14.43 2.65
C ARG A 193 -13.81 -14.68 4.15
N ARG A 194 -12.88 -14.17 4.96
CA ARG A 194 -12.92 -14.34 6.43
C ARG A 194 -13.86 -13.36 7.14
N VAL A 195 -14.19 -12.24 6.50
CA VAL A 195 -15.05 -11.20 7.04
C VAL A 195 -16.55 -11.51 6.85
N GLY A 196 -16.90 -12.48 6.01
CA GLY A 196 -18.28 -12.81 5.62
C GLY A 196 -18.85 -14.11 6.22
N LYS A 197 -18.31 -14.61 7.34
CA LYS A 197 -18.89 -15.76 8.07
C LYS A 197 -19.11 -15.46 9.54
#